data_ccab1bea57e646a71e7b547e087ae805
#
_entry.id   ccab1bea57e646a71e7b547e087ae805
#
_cell.length_a   1.000
_cell.length_b   1.000
_cell.length_c   1.000
_cell.angle_alpha   90.00
_cell.angle_beta   90.00
_cell.angle_gamma   90.00
#
_symmetry.space_group_name_H-M   'P 1'
#
loop_
_entity.id
_entity.type
_entity.pdbx_description
1 polymer ?
#
loop_
_entity_poly.entity_id
_entity_poly.type
_entity_poly.pdbx_seq_one_letter_code
_entity_poly.pdbx_strand_id
1 'polypeptide(L)'
;MDVEGFGTRILSGAARKHSSLCSCPKGEISLHSDKTRALSAVEAGRISVLNGTSPGGLSTGTEYKVFSKIVEVESTDAPELIDFTDTVRQLVSESGVKNGQVSIFSTHTTFSVMINENEPLLLRDMEHFLERSAPKDAYYGHNDFELRTVSMRPNECPNGHAHCQHMILGTSEIVPIIDGNPLLGEFQRVFLVELDEPKPRQVAVQVMGL
;
A
#
# COMPACT_ATOMS: atom_id res chain seq x y z
N MET A 1 46.87 -31.41 41.39
CA MET A 1 46.23 -30.06 41.36
C MET A 1 45.16 -30.14 40.32
N ASP A 2 43.98 -30.41 40.85
CA ASP A 2 42.79 -30.74 40.08
C ASP A 2 42.14 -29.45 39.56
N VAL A 3 41.71 -29.46 38.31
CA VAL A 3 40.85 -28.41 37.72
C VAL A 3 39.50 -29.07 37.36
N GLU A 4 38.53 -28.82 38.20
CA GLU A 4 37.17 -29.33 38.04
C GLU A 4 36.44 -28.65 36.86
N GLY A 5 35.63 -29.46 36.16
CA GLY A 5 34.87 -29.08 34.98
C GLY A 5 33.61 -28.27 35.28
N PHE A 6 33.36 -27.28 34.44
CA PHE A 6 32.09 -26.58 34.38
C PHE A 6 31.13 -27.37 33.47
N GLY A 7 30.15 -28.00 34.08
CA GLY A 7 29.06 -28.67 33.40
C GLY A 7 28.05 -27.68 32.82
N THR A 8 27.89 -27.68 31.51
CA THR A 8 26.87 -26.92 30.79
C THR A 8 25.52 -27.64 30.92
N ARG A 9 24.60 -27.12 31.70
CA ARG A 9 23.19 -27.56 31.70
C ARG A 9 22.48 -27.03 30.45
N ILE A 10 22.15 -27.95 29.54
CA ILE A 10 21.23 -27.68 28.44
C ILE A 10 19.81 -27.75 29.02
N LEU A 11 19.15 -26.60 29.10
CA LEU A 11 17.72 -26.52 29.37
C LEU A 11 16.99 -26.73 28.03
N SER A 12 16.36 -27.90 27.90
CA SER A 12 15.41 -28.22 26.82
C SER A 12 14.12 -27.42 27.04
N GLY A 13 14.02 -26.24 26.41
CA GLY A 13 12.78 -25.49 26.31
C GLY A 13 11.89 -26.10 25.24
N ALA A 14 10.76 -26.65 25.64
CA ALA A 14 9.73 -27.16 24.74
C ALA A 14 9.14 -26.03 23.91
N ALA A 15 9.35 -26.07 22.60
CA ALA A 15 8.71 -25.18 21.65
C ALA A 15 7.20 -25.44 21.67
N ARG A 16 6.42 -24.54 22.24
CA ARG A 16 4.96 -24.51 22.05
C ARG A 16 4.68 -24.03 20.62
N LYS A 17 4.21 -24.94 19.79
CA LYS A 17 3.62 -24.62 18.50
C LYS A 17 2.29 -23.92 18.76
N HIS A 18 2.26 -22.61 18.72
CA HIS A 18 1.02 -21.86 18.56
C HIS A 18 0.74 -21.70 17.06
N SER A 19 0.07 -22.68 16.49
CA SER A 19 -0.63 -22.51 15.22
C SER A 19 -2.02 -21.95 15.53
N SER A 20 -2.14 -20.66 15.75
CA SER A 20 -3.42 -19.98 15.66
C SER A 20 -3.49 -19.30 14.30
N LEU A 21 -4.17 -19.96 13.36
CA LEU A 21 -4.70 -19.30 12.19
C LEU A 21 -5.62 -18.18 12.68
N CYS A 22 -5.19 -16.93 12.55
CA CYS A 22 -6.01 -15.77 12.80
C CYS A 22 -7.08 -15.73 11.70
N SER A 23 -8.23 -16.33 11.94
CA SER A 23 -9.39 -16.19 11.08
C SER A 23 -10.09 -14.88 11.43
N CYS A 24 -9.74 -13.80 10.75
CA CYS A 24 -10.52 -12.57 10.83
C CYS A 24 -11.94 -12.88 10.32
N PRO A 25 -13.00 -12.63 11.10
CA PRO A 25 -14.36 -12.81 10.64
C PRO A 25 -14.62 -11.86 9.49
N LYS A 26 -15.04 -12.39 8.33
CA LYS A 26 -15.55 -11.61 7.20
C LYS A 26 -16.84 -10.93 7.67
N GLY A 27 -16.74 -9.67 8.09
CA GLY A 27 -17.89 -8.85 8.44
C GLY A 27 -18.71 -8.61 7.17
N GLU A 28 -19.96 -9.07 7.17
CA GLU A 28 -20.94 -8.70 6.16
C GLU A 28 -21.24 -7.19 6.29
N ILE A 29 -20.75 -6.42 5.33
CA ILE A 29 -21.11 -5.01 5.19
C ILE A 29 -22.38 -4.97 4.34
N SER A 30 -23.50 -4.60 4.97
CA SER A 30 -24.78 -4.31 4.30
C SER A 30 -24.59 -3.17 3.30
N LEU A 31 -24.66 -3.49 2.01
CA LEU A 31 -24.62 -2.54 0.92
C LEU A 31 -25.98 -1.91 0.72
N HIS A 32 -26.11 -0.60 1.01
CA HIS A 32 -27.19 0.21 0.43
C HIS A 32 -26.82 0.54 -1.01
N SER A 33 -27.73 0.12 -1.90
CA SER A 33 -27.57 0.24 -3.35
C SER A 33 -27.76 1.68 -3.80
N ASP A 34 -26.74 2.26 -4.44
CA ASP A 34 -26.98 3.31 -5.42
C ASP A 34 -26.25 2.97 -6.73
N LYS A 35 -27.04 2.88 -7.81
CA LYS A 35 -26.64 2.34 -9.11
C LYS A 35 -26.05 3.46 -9.96
N THR A 36 -24.78 3.41 -10.24
CA THR A 36 -24.14 3.64 -11.56
C THR A 36 -22.62 3.56 -11.39
N ARG A 37 -22.08 2.38 -11.60
CA ARG A 37 -20.65 2.09 -11.44
C ARG A 37 -20.13 1.56 -12.76
N ALA A 38 -19.27 2.32 -13.42
CA ALA A 38 -18.44 1.81 -14.52
C ALA A 38 -17.19 1.16 -13.91
N LEU A 39 -17.08 -0.16 -14.06
CA LEU A 39 -15.96 -0.96 -13.58
C LEU A 39 -15.01 -1.23 -14.75
N SER A 40 -13.74 -0.85 -14.61
CA SER A 40 -12.67 -1.45 -15.41
C SER A 40 -11.89 -2.42 -14.52
N ALA A 41 -11.91 -3.69 -14.87
CA ALA A 41 -11.21 -4.75 -14.14
C ALA A 41 -9.82 -4.95 -14.74
N VAL A 42 -8.80 -4.99 -13.90
CA VAL A 42 -7.46 -5.49 -14.21
C VAL A 42 -7.23 -6.71 -13.32
N GLU A 43 -6.82 -7.83 -13.92
CA GLU A 43 -6.52 -9.09 -13.21
C GLU A 43 -5.23 -8.93 -12.39
N ALA A 44 -5.36 -8.82 -11.12
CA ALA A 44 -4.50 -8.70 -9.95
C ALA A 44 -4.81 -7.38 -9.23
N GLY A 45 -5.58 -7.45 -8.16
CA GLY A 45 -6.05 -6.27 -7.42
C GLY A 45 -7.16 -5.50 -8.17
N ARG A 46 -8.30 -5.31 -7.51
CA ARG A 46 -9.43 -4.59 -8.11
C ARG A 46 -9.30 -3.11 -7.81
N ILE A 47 -9.23 -2.29 -8.88
CA ILE A 47 -9.13 -0.82 -8.78
C ILE A 47 -10.49 -0.21 -9.14
N SER A 48 -11.02 0.66 -8.29
CA SER A 48 -12.23 1.45 -8.55
C SER A 48 -12.02 2.94 -8.24
N VAL A 49 -12.56 3.79 -9.11
CA VAL A 49 -12.43 5.25 -8.98
C VAL A 49 -13.73 5.84 -8.44
N LEU A 50 -13.66 6.52 -7.29
CA LEU A 50 -14.80 7.22 -6.71
C LEU A 50 -14.90 8.65 -7.29
N ASN A 51 -16.05 8.97 -7.89
CA ASN A 51 -16.29 10.28 -8.51
C ASN A 51 -16.64 11.34 -7.45
N GLY A 52 -15.68 12.23 -7.15
CA GLY A 52 -15.95 13.49 -6.46
C GLY A 52 -16.07 14.63 -7.47
N THR A 53 -17.15 15.44 -7.41
CA THR A 53 -17.33 16.60 -8.28
C THR A 53 -16.62 17.82 -7.70
N SER A 54 -15.69 18.43 -8.47
CA SER A 54 -15.18 19.77 -8.17
C SER A 54 -16.06 20.84 -8.83
N PRO A 55 -16.35 21.97 -8.18
CA PRO A 55 -17.14 23.06 -8.79
C PRO A 55 -16.33 23.76 -9.88
N GLY A 56 -16.89 23.86 -11.09
CA GLY A 56 -16.30 24.52 -12.23
C GLY A 56 -16.48 26.04 -12.20
N GLY A 57 -15.42 26.78 -12.53
CA GLY A 57 -15.43 28.20 -12.85
C GLY A 57 -14.86 28.42 -14.25
N LEU A 58 -15.50 29.25 -15.08
CA LEU A 58 -15.02 29.63 -16.43
C LEU A 58 -13.97 30.74 -16.32
N SER A 59 -12.80 30.52 -16.95
CA SER A 59 -11.80 31.55 -17.21
C SER A 59 -11.11 31.34 -18.57
N THR A 60 -10.93 32.40 -19.31
CA THR A 60 -10.25 32.45 -20.63
C THR A 60 -8.77 32.79 -20.43
N GLY A 61 -7.97 31.74 -20.29
CA GLY A 61 -6.50 31.79 -20.10
C GLY A 61 -6.02 30.41 -19.69
N THR A 62 -4.73 30.16 -19.69
CA THR A 62 -4.15 28.92 -19.16
C THR A 62 -4.48 28.84 -17.66
N GLU A 63 -5.59 28.20 -17.34
CA GLU A 63 -6.11 28.12 -15.95
C GLU A 63 -5.40 27.01 -15.20
N TYR A 64 -4.90 27.33 -14.02
CA TYR A 64 -4.36 26.33 -13.10
C TYR A 64 -5.48 25.41 -12.64
N LYS A 65 -5.30 24.12 -12.86
CA LYS A 65 -6.29 23.07 -12.54
C LYS A 65 -5.83 22.26 -11.34
N VAL A 66 -6.81 21.85 -10.54
CA VAL A 66 -6.64 20.84 -9.50
C VAL A 66 -7.73 19.78 -9.71
N PHE A 67 -7.31 18.55 -9.97
CA PHE A 67 -8.17 17.39 -10.16
C PHE A 67 -7.80 16.34 -9.11
N SER A 68 -8.77 15.84 -8.35
CA SER A 68 -8.52 14.88 -7.28
C SER A 68 -9.50 13.71 -7.35
N LYS A 69 -8.99 12.51 -7.15
CA LYS A 69 -9.76 11.28 -7.09
C LYS A 69 -9.30 10.43 -5.90
N ILE A 70 -10.25 9.76 -5.25
CA ILE A 70 -9.96 8.63 -4.35
C ILE A 70 -10.18 7.36 -5.16
N VAL A 71 -9.16 6.52 -5.21
CA VAL A 71 -9.20 5.23 -5.91
C VAL A 71 -9.23 4.14 -4.87
N GLU A 72 -10.18 3.22 -5.01
CA GLU A 72 -10.24 2.01 -4.19
C GLU A 72 -9.48 0.89 -4.89
N VAL A 73 -8.65 0.18 -4.12
CA VAL A 73 -7.82 -0.93 -4.56
C VAL A 73 -8.06 -2.09 -3.62
N GLU A 74 -8.34 -3.26 -4.18
CA GLU A 74 -8.43 -4.50 -3.42
C GLU A 74 -7.13 -5.29 -3.62
N SER A 75 -6.39 -5.51 -2.55
CA SER A 75 -5.23 -6.41 -2.54
C SER A 75 -5.69 -7.86 -2.33
N THR A 76 -4.90 -8.80 -2.83
CA THR A 76 -5.19 -10.25 -2.79
C THR A 76 -4.17 -11.04 -1.98
N ASP A 77 -3.00 -10.46 -1.71
CA ASP A 77 -1.90 -11.04 -0.95
C ASP A 77 -1.14 -9.97 -0.15
N ALA A 78 -0.16 -10.38 0.68
CA ALA A 78 0.79 -9.50 1.34
C ALA A 78 2.12 -10.24 1.61
N PRO A 79 3.27 -9.68 1.14
CA PRO A 79 3.37 -8.47 0.35
C PRO A 79 2.81 -8.64 -1.07
N GLU A 80 2.17 -7.60 -1.61
CA GLU A 80 1.70 -7.56 -3.00
C GLU A 80 2.11 -6.25 -3.64
N LEU A 81 2.78 -6.33 -4.81
CA LEU A 81 3.16 -5.16 -5.61
C LEU A 81 2.18 -4.99 -6.77
N ILE A 82 1.28 -4.03 -6.68
CA ILE A 82 0.21 -3.77 -7.63
C ILE A 82 0.64 -2.65 -8.59
N ASP A 83 0.80 -2.95 -9.88
CA ASP A 83 1.12 -1.92 -10.89
C ASP A 83 -0.06 -0.96 -11.08
N PHE A 84 0.14 0.29 -10.73
CA PHE A 84 -0.85 1.36 -10.76
C PHE A 84 -0.62 2.37 -11.89
N THR A 85 0.39 2.14 -12.72
CA THR A 85 0.88 3.10 -13.71
C THR A 85 -0.20 3.52 -14.71
N ASP A 86 -0.96 2.56 -15.23
CA ASP A 86 -1.95 2.88 -16.25
C ASP A 86 -3.15 3.65 -15.68
N THR A 87 -3.51 3.41 -14.40
CA THR A 87 -4.49 4.23 -13.69
C THR A 87 -3.99 5.67 -13.51
N VAL A 88 -2.71 5.87 -13.16
CA VAL A 88 -2.12 7.21 -13.07
C VAL A 88 -2.17 7.92 -14.43
N ARG A 89 -1.80 7.25 -15.53
CA ARG A 89 -1.88 7.79 -16.89
C ARG A 89 -3.30 8.19 -17.27
N GLN A 90 -4.27 7.35 -16.97
CA GLN A 90 -5.68 7.64 -17.21
C GLN A 90 -6.14 8.88 -16.47
N LEU A 91 -5.84 8.99 -15.16
CA LEU A 91 -6.27 10.12 -14.33
C LEU A 91 -5.58 11.43 -14.74
N VAL A 92 -4.31 11.38 -15.14
CA VAL A 92 -3.63 12.53 -15.73
C VAL A 92 -4.32 12.97 -17.02
N SER A 93 -4.68 12.05 -17.91
CA SER A 93 -5.42 12.34 -19.13
C SER A 93 -6.79 12.94 -18.85
N GLU A 94 -7.56 12.38 -17.89
CA GLU A 94 -8.87 12.89 -17.49
C GLU A 94 -8.81 14.31 -16.90
N SER A 95 -7.72 14.65 -16.20
CA SER A 95 -7.54 15.99 -15.61
C SER A 95 -7.43 17.09 -16.65
N GLY A 96 -6.95 16.78 -17.86
CA GLY A 96 -6.64 17.73 -18.92
C GLY A 96 -5.47 18.66 -18.61
N VAL A 97 -4.67 18.40 -17.56
CA VAL A 97 -3.44 19.12 -17.24
C VAL A 97 -2.37 18.75 -18.26
N LYS A 98 -1.70 19.76 -18.83
CA LYS A 98 -0.62 19.57 -19.79
C LYS A 98 0.75 19.66 -19.15
N ASN A 99 0.94 20.60 -18.24
CA ASN A 99 2.21 20.79 -17.53
C ASN A 99 1.94 20.98 -16.05
N GLY A 100 2.53 20.11 -15.21
CA GLY A 100 2.26 20.13 -13.78
C GLY A 100 2.82 18.90 -13.08
N GLN A 101 2.05 18.35 -12.15
CA GLN A 101 2.43 17.15 -11.41
C GLN A 101 1.20 16.32 -11.02
N VAL A 102 1.42 15.02 -10.85
CA VAL A 102 0.49 14.12 -10.18
C VAL A 102 1.11 13.63 -8.88
N SER A 103 0.35 13.74 -7.79
CA SER A 103 0.68 13.14 -6.49
C SER A 103 -0.19 11.92 -6.27
N ILE A 104 0.43 10.82 -5.87
CA ILE A 104 -0.19 9.57 -5.47
C ILE A 104 0.08 9.37 -3.98
N PHE A 105 -0.96 9.27 -3.16
CA PHE A 105 -0.83 9.23 -1.71
C PHE A 105 -1.67 8.09 -1.12
N SER A 106 -1.03 7.19 -0.37
CA SER A 106 -1.71 6.17 0.42
C SER A 106 -2.30 6.78 1.69
N THR A 107 -3.56 6.49 2.00
CA THR A 107 -4.20 6.93 3.25
C THR A 107 -4.02 5.92 4.39
N HIS A 108 -3.14 4.92 4.21
CA HIS A 108 -2.90 3.82 5.16
C HIS A 108 -1.45 3.78 5.62
N THR A 109 -1.23 3.27 6.81
CA THR A 109 0.09 3.15 7.43
C THR A 109 0.79 1.80 7.20
N THR A 110 0.14 0.90 6.44
CA THR A 110 0.66 -0.42 6.05
C THR A 110 0.45 -0.71 4.56
N PHE A 111 0.24 0.35 3.77
CA PHE A 111 0.08 0.31 2.33
C PHE A 111 0.87 1.47 1.72
N SER A 112 1.83 1.16 0.87
CA SER A 112 2.84 2.12 0.37
C SER A 112 2.67 2.46 -1.09
N VAL A 113 3.33 3.54 -1.52
CA VAL A 113 3.48 3.93 -2.93
C VAL A 113 4.97 3.97 -3.23
N MET A 114 5.38 3.41 -4.37
CA MET A 114 6.77 3.50 -4.83
C MET A 114 6.86 3.49 -6.36
N ILE A 115 8.01 3.95 -6.88
CA ILE A 115 8.35 3.85 -8.31
C ILE A 115 9.54 2.91 -8.47
N ASN A 116 9.37 1.86 -9.28
CA ASN A 116 10.43 0.91 -9.60
C ASN A 116 10.15 0.20 -10.94
N GLU A 117 10.95 -0.78 -11.30
CA GLU A 117 10.78 -1.59 -12.49
C GLU A 117 9.83 -2.77 -12.25
N ASN A 118 8.97 -3.06 -13.24
CA ASN A 118 8.08 -4.21 -13.22
C ASN A 118 8.72 -5.39 -13.97
N GLU A 119 9.65 -6.11 -13.28
CA GLU A 119 10.28 -7.32 -13.78
C GLU A 119 10.04 -8.46 -12.77
N PRO A 120 9.55 -9.64 -13.21
CA PRO A 120 9.09 -10.69 -12.29
C PRO A 120 10.11 -11.22 -11.29
N LEU A 121 11.40 -11.26 -11.62
CA LEU A 121 12.44 -11.69 -10.68
C LEU A 121 12.78 -10.57 -9.70
N LEU A 122 12.84 -9.33 -10.17
CA LEU A 122 13.07 -8.16 -9.34
C LEU A 122 11.93 -7.97 -8.32
N LEU A 123 10.67 -8.19 -8.71
CA LEU A 123 9.55 -8.12 -7.77
C LEU A 123 9.73 -9.12 -6.61
N ARG A 124 10.16 -10.35 -6.89
CA ARG A 124 10.48 -11.35 -5.86
C ARG A 124 11.66 -10.93 -4.98
N ASP A 125 12.68 -10.32 -5.57
CA ASP A 125 13.83 -9.80 -4.81
C ASP A 125 13.41 -8.68 -3.85
N MET A 126 12.45 -7.82 -4.27
CA MET A 126 11.86 -6.78 -3.41
C MET A 126 11.07 -7.39 -2.25
N GLU A 127 10.22 -8.39 -2.50
CA GLU A 127 9.49 -9.13 -1.46
C GLU A 127 10.48 -9.75 -0.44
N HIS A 128 11.52 -10.44 -0.92
CA HIS A 128 12.55 -11.01 -0.06
C HIS A 128 13.33 -9.93 0.70
N PHE A 129 13.58 -8.76 0.10
CA PHE A 129 14.22 -7.65 0.79
C PHE A 129 13.35 -7.12 1.94
N LEU A 130 12.06 -6.93 1.71
CA LEU A 130 11.11 -6.49 2.73
C LEU A 130 11.04 -7.48 3.90
N GLU A 131 10.92 -8.78 3.59
CA GLU A 131 10.88 -9.83 4.61
C GLU A 131 12.18 -9.88 5.44
N ARG A 132 13.36 -9.73 4.81
CA ARG A 132 14.62 -9.67 5.56
C ARG A 132 14.79 -8.40 6.37
N SER A 133 14.22 -7.28 5.92
CA SER A 133 14.36 -5.98 6.58
C SER A 133 13.45 -5.87 7.82
N ALA A 134 12.26 -6.44 7.74
CA ALA A 134 11.29 -6.49 8.84
C ALA A 134 10.50 -7.81 8.76
N PRO A 135 11.07 -8.92 9.28
CA PRO A 135 10.45 -10.25 9.18
C PRO A 135 9.09 -10.30 9.87
N LYS A 136 8.11 -10.94 9.24
CA LYS A 136 6.74 -11.06 9.78
C LYS A 136 6.71 -11.77 11.14
N ASP A 137 7.58 -12.75 11.33
CA ASP A 137 7.64 -13.58 12.55
C ASP A 137 8.54 -12.99 13.66
N ALA A 138 9.14 -11.81 13.46
CA ALA A 138 9.94 -11.14 14.48
C ALA A 138 9.06 -10.57 15.59
N TYR A 139 9.65 -10.33 16.77
CA TYR A 139 8.95 -9.63 17.85
C TYR A 139 8.85 -8.13 17.52
N TYR A 140 7.61 -7.63 17.62
CA TYR A 140 7.29 -6.20 17.55
C TYR A 140 6.47 -5.84 18.78
N GLY A 141 6.89 -4.82 19.54
CA GLY A 141 6.09 -4.33 20.66
C GLY A 141 4.69 -3.84 20.24
N HIS A 142 4.53 -3.44 18.97
CA HIS A 142 3.24 -3.10 18.37
C HIS A 142 2.25 -4.28 18.35
N ASN A 143 2.76 -5.51 18.28
CA ASN A 143 1.98 -6.76 18.24
C ASN A 143 1.67 -7.29 19.66
N ASP A 144 2.25 -6.68 20.69
CA ASP A 144 2.02 -7.07 22.08
C ASP A 144 0.77 -6.34 22.62
N PHE A 145 -0.38 -6.98 22.47
CA PHE A 145 -1.68 -6.43 22.85
C PHE A 145 -1.91 -6.37 24.38
N GLU A 146 -1.00 -6.93 25.18
CA GLU A 146 -1.01 -6.75 26.64
C GLU A 146 -0.30 -5.45 27.04
N LEU A 147 0.75 -5.08 26.32
CA LEU A 147 1.51 -3.85 26.57
C LEU A 147 0.92 -2.64 25.83
N ARG A 148 0.44 -2.84 24.61
CA ARG A 148 -0.12 -1.77 23.78
C ARG A 148 -1.52 -1.41 24.24
N THR A 149 -1.74 -0.14 24.58
CA THR A 149 -3.01 0.39 25.09
C THR A 149 -3.60 1.52 24.25
N VAL A 150 -2.92 1.92 23.17
CA VAL A 150 -3.29 3.09 22.34
C VAL A 150 -3.58 2.65 20.89
N SER A 151 -4.58 3.28 20.27
CA SER A 151 -4.95 3.07 18.87
C SER A 151 -5.21 1.61 18.51
N MET A 152 -5.82 0.86 19.41
CA MET A 152 -6.21 -0.53 19.20
C MET A 152 -7.60 -0.61 18.57
N ARG A 153 -7.77 -1.57 17.66
CA ARG A 153 -9.08 -1.94 17.11
C ARG A 153 -9.50 -3.32 17.58
N PRO A 154 -10.80 -3.57 17.76
CA PRO A 154 -11.28 -4.94 17.97
C PRO A 154 -10.85 -5.83 16.79
N ASN A 155 -10.32 -7.01 17.08
CA ASN A 155 -9.86 -8.00 16.08
C ASN A 155 -8.68 -7.52 15.19
N GLU A 156 -7.82 -6.67 15.71
CA GLU A 156 -6.59 -6.28 15.02
C GLU A 156 -5.62 -7.47 14.93
N CYS A 157 -5.07 -7.69 13.73
CA CYS A 157 -4.02 -8.69 13.49
C CYS A 157 -2.64 -8.09 13.77
N PRO A 158 -1.66 -8.91 14.22
CA PRO A 158 -0.27 -8.48 14.38
C PRO A 158 0.33 -8.00 13.06
N ASN A 159 0.70 -6.72 12.95
CA ASN A 159 1.19 -6.10 11.72
C ASN A 159 2.36 -5.14 11.92
N GLY A 160 3.10 -5.26 13.01
CA GLY A 160 4.28 -4.44 13.29
C GLY A 160 5.34 -4.48 12.17
N HIS A 161 5.51 -5.63 11.51
CA HIS A 161 6.39 -5.78 10.35
C HIS A 161 5.97 -4.84 9.21
N ALA A 162 4.67 -4.79 8.90
CA ALA A 162 4.12 -3.97 7.81
C ALA A 162 4.35 -2.47 8.05
N HIS A 163 4.21 -1.99 9.28
CA HIS A 163 4.56 -0.61 9.64
C HIS A 163 6.05 -0.31 9.44
N CYS A 164 6.93 -1.25 9.79
CA CYS A 164 8.37 -1.09 9.59
C CYS A 164 8.75 -1.11 8.10
N GLN A 165 8.14 -1.98 7.31
CA GLN A 165 8.32 -2.03 5.85
C GLN A 165 7.79 -0.75 5.19
N HIS A 166 6.62 -0.27 5.62
CA HIS A 166 6.04 0.99 5.14
C HIS A 166 6.97 2.19 5.40
N MET A 167 7.65 2.24 6.54
CA MET A 167 8.63 3.28 6.85
C MET A 167 9.80 3.33 5.85
N ILE A 168 10.16 2.16 5.26
CA ILE A 168 11.22 2.07 4.24
C ILE A 168 10.72 2.56 2.88
N LEU A 169 9.50 2.16 2.47
CA LEU A 169 8.95 2.47 1.16
C LEU A 169 8.34 3.88 1.06
N GLY A 170 7.69 4.34 2.13
CA GLY A 170 7.02 5.63 2.16
C GLY A 170 5.55 5.58 1.75
N THR A 171 4.91 6.76 1.82
CA THR A 171 3.46 6.93 1.72
C THR A 171 3.01 7.48 0.37
N SER A 172 3.91 8.17 -0.38
CA SER A 172 3.52 8.93 -1.57
C SER A 172 4.66 9.08 -2.56
N GLU A 173 4.24 9.23 -3.83
CA GLU A 173 5.12 9.61 -4.93
C GLU A 173 4.56 10.83 -5.66
N ILE A 174 5.46 11.63 -6.25
CA ILE A 174 5.12 12.76 -7.10
C ILE A 174 5.82 12.57 -8.45
N VAL A 175 5.03 12.63 -9.54
CA VAL A 175 5.54 12.50 -10.89
C VAL A 175 5.24 13.80 -11.65
N PRO A 176 6.24 14.44 -12.30
CA PRO A 176 6.01 15.55 -13.20
C PRO A 176 5.10 15.17 -14.37
N ILE A 177 4.33 16.13 -14.88
CA ILE A 177 3.52 16.00 -16.10
C ILE A 177 4.09 16.95 -17.15
N ILE A 178 4.41 16.42 -18.32
CA ILE A 178 4.89 17.16 -19.48
C ILE A 178 4.02 16.76 -20.68
N ASP A 179 3.49 17.75 -21.39
CA ASP A 179 2.62 17.56 -22.56
C ASP A 179 1.46 16.59 -22.32
N GLY A 180 0.90 16.61 -21.10
CA GLY A 180 -0.24 15.78 -20.71
C GLY A 180 0.10 14.33 -20.36
N ASN A 181 1.39 14.01 -20.19
CA ASN A 181 1.86 12.67 -19.84
C ASN A 181 2.68 12.69 -18.55
N PRO A 182 2.50 11.71 -17.64
CA PRO A 182 3.42 11.55 -16.51
C PRO A 182 4.82 11.22 -17.03
N LEU A 183 5.82 11.95 -16.54
CA LEU A 183 7.22 11.77 -16.92
C LEU A 183 7.81 10.60 -16.15
N LEU A 184 7.70 9.41 -16.70
CA LEU A 184 8.32 8.18 -16.20
C LEU A 184 9.43 7.74 -17.15
N GLY A 185 10.53 7.24 -16.60
CA GLY A 185 11.58 6.59 -17.38
C GLY A 185 11.08 5.28 -18.00
N GLU A 186 11.86 4.72 -18.93
CA GLU A 186 11.50 3.54 -19.73
C GLU A 186 11.02 2.35 -18.87
N PHE A 187 11.72 2.08 -17.75
CA PHE A 187 11.40 0.97 -16.86
C PHE A 187 10.60 1.39 -15.62
N GLN A 188 10.37 2.69 -15.41
CA GLN A 188 9.65 3.16 -14.24
C GLN A 188 8.16 2.85 -14.32
N ARG A 189 7.67 2.18 -13.27
CA ARG A 189 6.26 1.89 -13.01
C ARG A 189 5.90 2.39 -11.61
N VAL A 190 4.69 2.87 -11.45
CA VAL A 190 4.14 3.23 -10.14
C VAL A 190 3.52 2.00 -9.53
N PHE A 191 3.97 1.63 -8.34
CA PHE A 191 3.40 0.52 -7.59
C PHE A 191 2.68 1.00 -6.34
N LEU A 192 1.58 0.31 -6.04
CA LEU A 192 0.97 0.28 -4.73
C LEU A 192 1.41 -1.03 -4.07
N VAL A 193 1.82 -0.96 -2.81
CA VAL A 193 2.39 -2.11 -2.11
C VAL A 193 1.59 -2.43 -0.86
N GLU A 194 0.86 -3.55 -0.87
CA GLU A 194 0.23 -4.12 0.32
C GLU A 194 1.29 -4.81 1.19
N LEU A 195 1.31 -4.50 2.47
CA LEU A 195 2.34 -4.99 3.40
C LEU A 195 1.76 -5.79 4.58
N ASP A 196 0.46 -5.71 4.82
CA ASP A 196 -0.20 -6.24 6.01
C ASP A 196 -0.98 -7.53 5.72
N GLU A 197 -2.14 -7.39 5.10
CA GLU A 197 -3.05 -8.46 4.71
C GLU A 197 -3.96 -8.01 3.57
N PRO A 198 -4.53 -8.95 2.78
CA PRO A 198 -5.49 -8.62 1.74
C PRO A 198 -6.70 -7.88 2.29
N LYS A 199 -6.94 -6.66 1.80
CA LYS A 199 -8.09 -5.83 2.20
C LYS A 199 -8.30 -4.63 1.28
N PRO A 200 -9.50 -4.00 1.30
CA PRO A 200 -9.74 -2.78 0.57
C PRO A 200 -8.83 -1.64 1.07
N ARG A 201 -8.20 -0.93 0.13
CA ARG A 201 -7.33 0.20 0.37
C ARG A 201 -7.81 1.42 -0.41
N GLN A 202 -7.45 2.61 0.07
CA GLN A 202 -7.76 3.87 -0.60
C GLN A 202 -6.47 4.65 -0.89
N VAL A 203 -6.40 5.16 -2.11
CA VAL A 203 -5.29 5.98 -2.60
C VAL A 203 -5.86 7.30 -3.11
N ALA A 204 -5.34 8.41 -2.62
CA ALA A 204 -5.65 9.72 -3.16
C ALA A 204 -4.71 10.02 -4.35
N VAL A 205 -5.28 10.36 -5.50
CA VAL A 205 -4.53 10.83 -6.67
C VAL A 205 -4.94 12.28 -6.93
N GLN A 206 -3.98 13.18 -6.91
CA GLN A 206 -4.20 14.59 -7.19
C GLN A 206 -3.32 15.04 -8.33
N VAL A 207 -3.94 15.59 -9.37
CA VAL A 207 -3.28 16.17 -10.54
C VAL A 207 -3.44 17.68 -10.47
N MET A 208 -2.33 18.41 -10.59
CA MET A 208 -2.36 19.86 -10.55
C MET A 208 -1.38 20.47 -11.57
N GLY A 209 -1.79 21.56 -12.21
CA GLY A 209 -0.98 22.25 -13.21
C GLY A 209 -1.81 23.07 -14.20
N LEU A 210 -1.22 23.34 -15.38
CA LEU A 210 -1.77 24.14 -16.47
C LEU A 210 -2.25 23.27 -17.63
#